data_8ea3c9b1190716f8bfdce15a2a2579f5
#
_entry.id   8ea3c9b1190716f8bfdce15a2a2579f5
#
_cell.length_a   1.000
_cell.length_b   1.000
_cell.length_c   1.000
_cell.angle_alpha   90.00
_cell.angle_beta   90.00
_cell.angle_gamma   90.00
#
_symmetry.space_group_name_H-M   'P 1'
#
loop_
_entity.id
_entity.type
_entity.pdbx_description
1 polymer ?
#
loop_
_entity_poly.entity_id
_entity_poly.type
_entity_poly.pdbx_seq_one_letter_code
_entity_poly.pdbx_strand_id
1 'polypeptide(L)'
;MPVAIVGTGSYLPDKVLTNSDLEIMVETSDEWITTRTGIKERRIAAEDEFTSHMAVKASRQALEQAEIDASEIQLIIVATITPNTLTPATACYVQQDLGAHKAVAFDISAACSGFLYAMKLAKRLISGGAFENALILGAEKLSAFVNWNDRSTCVLFGDGAGAAVLKRAEKGEGEILATDIGTDGAQTHLLNIPGGGSACPITIENADRRLATLAMIGQDVFKHAVTRMRDSANSVIERSGLQPDDIKLLIPHQANLRIIEAITKRIDIPEERVFVNLHKYGNTSAAACAIALDEAHRAGRFGPGDHIVLVAFGAGLTWASAAVRW
;
A
#
# COMPACT_ATOMS: atom_id res chain seq x y z
N MET A 1 -6.56 -16.18 -18.65
CA MET A 1 -6.34 -15.02 -19.54
C MET A 1 -5.36 -14.08 -18.87
N PRO A 2 -4.42 -13.47 -19.60
CA PRO A 2 -3.50 -12.47 -19.05
C PRO A 2 -4.25 -11.23 -18.59
N VAL A 3 -3.68 -10.53 -17.60
CA VAL A 3 -4.24 -9.30 -17.01
C VAL A 3 -3.13 -8.27 -16.90
N ALA A 4 -3.35 -7.07 -17.39
CA ALA A 4 -2.42 -5.95 -17.36
C ALA A 4 -2.84 -4.87 -16.37
N ILE A 5 -1.88 -4.07 -15.93
CA ILE A 5 -2.08 -2.76 -15.33
C ILE A 5 -2.07 -1.76 -16.49
N VAL A 6 -3.14 -1.01 -16.66
CA VAL A 6 -3.29 -0.08 -17.79
C VAL A 6 -3.37 1.38 -17.37
N GLY A 7 -3.46 1.66 -16.09
CA GLY A 7 -3.39 3.01 -15.55
C GLY A 7 -3.06 2.98 -14.08
N THR A 8 -2.35 4.01 -13.61
CA THR A 8 -2.00 4.24 -12.21
C THR A 8 -2.34 5.67 -11.81
N GLY A 9 -2.52 5.89 -10.54
CA GLY A 9 -2.74 7.23 -9.99
C GLY A 9 -2.43 7.26 -8.51
N SER A 10 -2.06 8.43 -8.02
CA SER A 10 -1.77 8.62 -6.60
C SER A 10 -2.29 9.97 -6.12
N TYR A 11 -2.60 10.03 -4.84
CA TYR A 11 -2.94 11.27 -4.16
C TYR A 11 -2.30 11.32 -2.79
N LEU A 12 -1.75 12.47 -2.48
CA LEU A 12 -1.11 12.78 -1.21
C LEU A 12 -1.67 14.11 -0.70
N PRO A 13 -2.07 14.19 0.58
CA PRO A 13 -2.57 15.42 1.18
C PRO A 13 -1.56 16.57 1.08
N ASP A 14 -2.08 17.80 1.04
CA ASP A 14 -1.23 19.01 0.89
C ASP A 14 -0.40 19.29 2.14
N LYS A 15 -0.94 19.01 3.34
CA LYS A 15 -0.25 19.30 4.61
C LYS A 15 0.96 18.39 4.78
N VAL A 16 2.13 19.01 4.83
CA VAL A 16 3.40 18.36 5.19
C VAL A 16 3.60 18.46 6.71
N LEU A 17 3.95 17.34 7.33
CA LEU A 17 4.43 17.27 8.72
C LEU A 17 5.89 16.82 8.66
N THR A 18 6.81 17.72 8.99
CA THR A 18 8.25 17.49 8.98
C THR A 18 8.73 16.82 10.26
N ASN A 19 9.98 16.33 10.26
CA ASN A 19 10.61 15.85 11.51
C ASN A 19 10.78 16.98 12.53
N SER A 20 11.08 18.20 12.08
CA SER A 20 11.17 19.38 12.97
C SER A 20 9.84 19.72 13.64
N ASP A 21 8.71 19.53 12.96
CA ASP A 21 7.40 19.68 13.59
C ASP A 21 7.16 18.63 14.68
N LEU A 22 7.64 17.40 14.47
CA LEU A 22 7.54 16.31 15.46
C LEU A 22 8.43 16.55 16.68
N GLU A 23 9.55 17.24 16.57
CA GLU A 23 10.41 17.64 17.70
C GLU A 23 9.66 18.53 18.70
N ILE A 24 8.64 19.28 18.25
CA ILE A 24 7.78 20.09 19.11
C ILE A 24 6.74 19.24 19.84
N MET A 25 6.37 18.10 19.26
CA MET A 25 5.26 17.26 19.76
C MET A 25 5.72 16.17 20.72
N VAL A 26 6.89 15.58 20.46
CA VAL A 26 7.43 14.44 21.23
C VAL A 26 8.95 14.58 21.38
N GLU A 27 9.54 13.92 22.38
CA GLU A 27 10.98 13.89 22.60
C GLU A 27 11.68 13.08 21.47
N THR A 28 12.10 13.75 20.40
CA THR A 28 12.76 13.16 19.22
C THR A 28 13.70 14.18 18.57
N SER A 29 14.37 13.80 17.48
CA SER A 29 15.11 14.71 16.59
C SER A 29 15.05 14.26 15.14
N ASP A 30 15.23 15.19 14.18
CA ASP A 30 15.33 14.87 12.76
C ASP A 30 16.43 13.84 12.50
N GLU A 31 17.60 13.99 13.13
CA GLU A 31 18.70 13.04 13.04
C GLU A 31 18.29 11.64 13.51
N TRP A 32 17.58 11.55 14.65
CA TRP A 32 17.12 10.28 15.22
C TRP A 32 16.12 9.58 14.28
N ILE A 33 15.13 10.33 13.75
CA ILE A 33 14.10 9.80 12.85
C ILE A 33 14.76 9.36 11.54
N THR A 34 15.52 10.24 10.90
CA THR A 34 16.13 10.01 9.58
C THR A 34 17.09 8.82 9.62
N THR A 35 17.97 8.75 10.62
CA THR A 35 18.94 7.65 10.78
C THR A 35 18.26 6.30 10.98
N ARG A 36 17.12 6.25 11.69
CA ARG A 36 16.43 5.01 12.02
C ARG A 36 15.43 4.55 10.97
N THR A 37 14.86 5.48 10.21
CA THR A 37 13.73 5.20 9.32
C THR A 37 13.95 5.62 7.88
N GLY A 38 14.79 6.62 7.65
CA GLY A 38 14.94 7.29 6.34
C GLY A 38 13.86 8.34 6.07
N ILE A 39 12.87 8.51 6.97
CA ILE A 39 11.74 9.43 6.79
C ILE A 39 12.16 10.85 7.18
N LYS A 40 11.85 11.84 6.32
CA LYS A 40 12.09 13.27 6.59
C LYS A 40 10.79 14.03 6.81
N GLU A 41 9.73 13.63 6.10
CA GLU A 41 8.42 14.23 6.19
C GLU A 41 7.32 13.21 5.88
N ARG A 42 6.08 13.54 6.22
CA ARG A 42 4.88 12.76 5.88
C ARG A 42 3.73 13.69 5.54
N ARG A 43 2.73 13.16 4.89
CA ARG A 43 1.53 13.89 4.51
C ARG A 43 0.40 13.59 5.49
N ILE A 44 -0.35 14.59 5.86
CA ILE A 44 -1.45 14.49 6.82
C ILE A 44 -2.71 15.03 6.18
N ALA A 45 -3.74 14.21 6.08
CA ALA A 45 -5.04 14.60 5.55
C ALA A 45 -5.73 15.65 6.45
N ALA A 46 -6.48 16.56 5.84
CA ALA A 46 -7.31 17.51 6.57
C ALA A 46 -8.34 16.79 7.43
N GLU A 47 -8.92 17.47 8.40
CA GLU A 47 -9.88 16.90 9.32
C GLU A 47 -11.10 16.30 8.58
N ASP A 48 -11.57 17.00 7.57
CA ASP A 48 -12.70 16.64 6.70
C ASP A 48 -12.31 15.84 5.44
N GLU A 49 -11.02 15.51 5.28
CA GLU A 49 -10.52 14.66 4.21
C GLU A 49 -10.43 13.20 4.68
N PHE A 50 -11.34 12.36 4.21
CA PHE A 50 -11.44 10.95 4.58
C PHE A 50 -10.72 10.02 3.60
N THR A 51 -10.57 8.76 3.97
CA THR A 51 -9.91 7.73 3.15
C THR A 51 -10.54 7.62 1.75
N SER A 52 -11.88 7.68 1.64
CA SER A 52 -12.56 7.66 0.33
C SER A 52 -12.24 8.88 -0.53
N HIS A 53 -12.11 10.06 0.04
CA HIS A 53 -11.80 11.28 -0.71
C HIS A 53 -10.43 11.18 -1.38
N MET A 54 -9.42 10.70 -0.66
CA MET A 54 -8.09 10.45 -1.21
C MET A 54 -8.12 9.35 -2.27
N ALA A 55 -8.85 8.26 -2.00
CA ALA A 55 -9.04 7.16 -2.93
C ALA A 55 -9.66 7.61 -4.26
N VAL A 56 -10.69 8.45 -4.22
CA VAL A 56 -11.34 9.03 -5.42
C VAL A 56 -10.38 9.87 -6.24
N LYS A 57 -9.55 10.71 -5.59
CA LYS A 57 -8.57 11.55 -6.28
C LYS A 57 -7.50 10.70 -7.00
N ALA A 58 -6.98 9.67 -6.34
CA ALA A 58 -6.06 8.72 -6.96
C ALA A 58 -6.71 7.93 -8.10
N SER A 59 -7.97 7.51 -7.92
CA SER A 59 -8.74 6.77 -8.93
C SER A 59 -8.94 7.55 -10.22
N ARG A 60 -9.27 8.84 -10.12
CA ARG A 60 -9.47 9.69 -11.31
C ARG A 60 -8.23 9.76 -12.18
N GLN A 61 -7.04 9.86 -11.57
CA GLN A 61 -5.78 9.85 -12.31
C GLN A 61 -5.52 8.49 -12.97
N ALA A 62 -5.81 7.38 -12.27
CA ALA A 62 -5.63 6.05 -12.81
C ALA A 62 -6.59 5.77 -13.99
N LEU A 63 -7.84 6.22 -13.89
CA LEU A 63 -8.85 6.11 -14.95
C LEU A 63 -8.51 6.97 -16.16
N GLU A 64 -8.04 8.21 -15.93
CA GLU A 64 -7.58 9.10 -17.00
C GLU A 64 -6.42 8.47 -17.78
N GLN A 65 -5.41 7.93 -17.07
CA GLN A 65 -4.27 7.26 -17.71
C GLN A 65 -4.70 5.99 -18.46
N ALA A 66 -5.68 5.25 -17.94
CA ALA A 66 -6.20 4.04 -18.56
C ALA A 66 -7.13 4.32 -19.75
N GLU A 67 -7.53 5.58 -19.95
CA GLU A 67 -8.55 6.00 -20.93
C GLU A 67 -9.88 5.22 -20.78
N ILE A 68 -10.27 4.95 -19.50
CA ILE A 68 -11.49 4.20 -19.14
C ILE A 68 -12.41 5.12 -18.34
N ASP A 69 -13.69 5.24 -18.77
CA ASP A 69 -14.70 5.96 -18.03
C ASP A 69 -15.08 5.19 -16.74
N ALA A 70 -15.31 5.92 -15.65
CA ALA A 70 -15.67 5.31 -14.37
C ALA A 70 -16.92 4.43 -14.45
N SER A 71 -17.88 4.76 -15.32
CA SER A 71 -19.12 3.97 -15.54
C SER A 71 -18.87 2.62 -16.21
N GLU A 72 -17.68 2.39 -16.77
CA GLU A 72 -17.26 1.13 -17.38
C GLU A 72 -16.58 0.18 -16.39
N ILE A 73 -16.19 0.68 -15.22
CA ILE A 73 -15.57 -0.15 -14.17
C ILE A 73 -16.58 -1.14 -13.62
N GLN A 74 -16.17 -2.41 -13.57
CA GLN A 74 -17.00 -3.52 -13.13
C GLN A 74 -16.71 -3.97 -11.70
N LEU A 75 -15.49 -3.71 -11.20
CA LEU A 75 -15.05 -4.10 -9.86
C LEU A 75 -14.22 -2.99 -9.23
N ILE A 76 -14.52 -2.65 -7.98
CA ILE A 76 -13.73 -1.76 -7.12
C ILE A 76 -13.31 -2.50 -5.86
N ILE A 77 -12.01 -2.58 -5.60
CA ILE A 77 -11.45 -3.15 -4.36
C ILE A 77 -10.61 -2.10 -3.67
N VAL A 78 -11.03 -1.69 -2.47
CA VAL A 78 -10.24 -0.80 -1.61
C VAL A 78 -9.54 -1.60 -0.53
N ALA A 79 -8.21 -1.56 -0.53
CA ALA A 79 -7.41 -2.10 0.56
C ALA A 79 -7.17 -0.99 1.59
N THR A 80 -7.70 -1.16 2.78
CA THR A 80 -7.58 -0.18 3.87
C THR A 80 -7.74 -0.82 5.25
N ILE A 81 -7.06 -0.26 6.25
CA ILE A 81 -7.28 -0.51 7.69
C ILE A 81 -7.85 0.73 8.38
N THR A 82 -8.07 1.80 7.64
CA THR A 82 -8.62 3.08 8.11
C THR A 82 -9.86 3.45 7.29
N PRO A 83 -10.89 2.57 7.29
CA PRO A 83 -12.11 2.81 6.50
C PRO A 83 -12.84 4.07 6.99
N ASN A 84 -13.67 4.66 6.14
CA ASN A 84 -14.52 5.80 6.53
C ASN A 84 -15.39 5.45 7.73
N THR A 85 -15.96 4.24 7.72
CA THR A 85 -16.84 3.68 8.74
C THR A 85 -16.63 2.17 8.82
N LEU A 86 -17.04 1.53 9.93
CA LEU A 86 -17.00 0.06 10.01
C LEU A 86 -17.93 -0.59 8.97
N THR A 87 -19.03 0.07 8.62
CA THR A 87 -19.96 -0.30 7.57
C THR A 87 -20.79 0.93 7.17
N PRO A 88 -21.04 1.17 5.87
CA PRO A 88 -20.65 0.36 4.72
C PRO A 88 -19.13 0.43 4.44
N ALA A 89 -18.65 -0.41 3.49
CA ALA A 89 -17.27 -0.41 3.02
C ALA A 89 -16.88 0.95 2.39
N THR A 90 -15.62 1.34 2.53
CA THR A 90 -15.06 2.55 1.91
C THR A 90 -15.23 2.53 0.39
N ALA A 91 -15.14 1.35 -0.22
CA ALA A 91 -15.37 1.15 -1.65
C ALA A 91 -16.77 1.59 -2.12
N CYS A 92 -17.78 1.56 -1.26
CA CYS A 92 -19.13 2.04 -1.60
C CYS A 92 -19.14 3.57 -1.77
N TYR A 93 -18.43 4.31 -0.91
CA TYR A 93 -18.26 5.76 -1.06
C TYR A 93 -17.47 6.09 -2.33
N VAL A 94 -16.38 5.36 -2.59
CA VAL A 94 -15.57 5.53 -3.81
C VAL A 94 -16.40 5.26 -5.06
N GLN A 95 -17.19 4.19 -5.09
CA GLN A 95 -18.10 3.85 -6.18
C GLN A 95 -19.09 4.99 -6.49
N GLN A 96 -19.73 5.52 -5.45
CA GLN A 96 -20.71 6.61 -5.57
C GLN A 96 -20.05 7.90 -6.09
N ASP A 97 -18.92 8.31 -5.50
CA ASP A 97 -18.25 9.57 -5.83
C ASP A 97 -17.57 9.57 -7.20
N LEU A 98 -17.23 8.38 -7.72
CA LEU A 98 -16.74 8.20 -9.10
C LEU A 98 -17.87 8.10 -10.12
N GLY A 99 -19.10 7.81 -9.70
CA GLY A 99 -20.19 7.49 -10.62
C GLY A 99 -20.09 6.08 -11.23
N ALA A 100 -19.32 5.18 -10.63
CA ALA A 100 -19.10 3.81 -11.10
C ALA A 100 -20.26 2.87 -10.70
N HIS A 101 -21.50 3.26 -10.96
CA HIS A 101 -22.71 2.65 -10.42
C HIS A 101 -22.92 1.17 -10.79
N LYS A 102 -22.22 0.66 -11.81
CA LYS A 102 -22.28 -0.76 -12.23
C LYS A 102 -21.24 -1.64 -11.52
N ALA A 103 -20.28 -1.03 -10.85
CA ALA A 103 -19.19 -1.77 -10.23
C ALA A 103 -19.67 -2.52 -8.98
N VAL A 104 -19.22 -3.75 -8.83
CA VAL A 104 -19.21 -4.42 -7.51
C VAL A 104 -18.11 -3.78 -6.67
N ALA A 105 -18.42 -3.37 -5.43
CA ALA A 105 -17.48 -2.62 -4.61
C ALA A 105 -17.39 -3.21 -3.19
N PHE A 106 -16.18 -3.46 -2.71
CA PHE A 106 -15.90 -3.95 -1.36
C PHE A 106 -14.49 -3.60 -0.88
N ASP A 107 -14.32 -3.57 0.45
CA ASP A 107 -13.01 -3.39 1.07
C ASP A 107 -12.35 -4.74 1.36
N ILE A 108 -11.01 -4.73 1.41
CA ILE A 108 -10.21 -5.82 1.97
C ILE A 108 -9.26 -5.28 3.04
N SER A 109 -9.00 -6.09 4.07
CA SER A 109 -8.07 -5.77 5.14
C SER A 109 -6.91 -6.77 5.15
N ALA A 110 -5.73 -6.33 4.70
CA ALA A 110 -4.47 -7.05 4.79
C ALA A 110 -3.30 -6.09 5.11
N ALA A 111 -3.62 -5.02 5.83
CA ALA A 111 -2.70 -3.96 6.22
C ALA A 111 -1.81 -3.49 5.04
N CYS A 112 -0.51 -3.29 5.29
CA CYS A 112 0.42 -2.79 4.26
C CYS A 112 0.55 -3.67 3.02
N SER A 113 0.16 -4.95 3.09
CA SER A 113 0.12 -5.86 1.94
C SER A 113 -1.18 -5.73 1.11
N GLY A 114 -2.15 -4.95 1.58
CA GLY A 114 -3.51 -4.90 1.07
C GLY A 114 -3.61 -4.61 -0.43
N PHE A 115 -2.84 -3.65 -0.96
CA PHE A 115 -2.86 -3.33 -2.39
C PHE A 115 -2.46 -4.54 -3.27
N LEU A 116 -1.43 -5.29 -2.87
CA LEU A 116 -0.99 -6.47 -3.61
C LEU A 116 -1.94 -7.66 -3.43
N TYR A 117 -2.64 -7.76 -2.29
CA TYR A 117 -3.75 -8.69 -2.13
C TYR A 117 -4.91 -8.34 -3.09
N ALA A 118 -5.29 -7.06 -3.17
CA ALA A 118 -6.29 -6.58 -4.14
C ALA A 118 -5.88 -6.90 -5.57
N MET A 119 -4.60 -6.69 -5.92
CA MET A 119 -4.06 -7.02 -7.24
C MET A 119 -4.21 -8.50 -7.58
N LYS A 120 -3.85 -9.41 -6.64
CA LYS A 120 -4.02 -10.85 -6.84
C LYS A 120 -5.48 -11.25 -7.00
N LEU A 121 -6.36 -10.67 -6.18
CA LEU A 121 -7.79 -10.95 -6.22
C LEU A 121 -8.40 -10.51 -7.56
N ALA A 122 -8.18 -9.24 -7.95
CA ALA A 122 -8.67 -8.69 -9.20
C ALA A 122 -8.11 -9.46 -10.41
N LYS A 123 -6.79 -9.78 -10.42
CA LYS A 123 -6.19 -10.61 -11.46
C LYS A 123 -6.94 -11.94 -11.62
N ARG A 124 -7.26 -12.61 -10.51
CA ARG A 124 -7.96 -13.91 -10.55
C ARG A 124 -9.40 -13.79 -11.02
N LEU A 125 -10.12 -12.77 -10.60
CA LEU A 125 -11.50 -12.52 -11.00
C LEU A 125 -11.60 -12.15 -12.48
N ILE A 126 -10.70 -11.31 -12.99
CA ILE A 126 -10.63 -10.96 -14.42
C ILE A 126 -10.19 -12.17 -15.25
N SER A 127 -9.11 -12.87 -14.89
CA SER A 127 -8.62 -14.03 -15.65
C SER A 127 -9.61 -15.20 -15.66
N GLY A 128 -10.47 -15.31 -14.64
CA GLY A 128 -11.57 -16.26 -14.54
C GLY A 128 -12.82 -15.86 -15.32
N GLY A 129 -12.86 -14.65 -15.89
CA GLY A 129 -13.99 -14.17 -16.70
C GLY A 129 -15.17 -13.62 -15.89
N ALA A 130 -15.01 -13.40 -14.57
CA ALA A 130 -16.07 -12.79 -13.76
C ALA A 130 -16.22 -11.29 -14.04
N PHE A 131 -15.12 -10.60 -14.36
CA PHE A 131 -15.07 -9.19 -14.71
C PHE A 131 -14.08 -8.95 -15.86
N GLU A 132 -14.31 -7.89 -16.64
CA GLU A 132 -13.38 -7.48 -17.71
C GLU A 132 -12.29 -6.53 -17.18
N ASN A 133 -12.62 -5.72 -16.17
CA ASN A 133 -11.73 -4.75 -15.55
C ASN A 133 -11.98 -4.59 -14.06
N ALA A 134 -11.02 -3.98 -13.39
CA ALA A 134 -11.10 -3.64 -11.98
C ALA A 134 -10.30 -2.38 -11.67
N LEU A 135 -10.80 -1.56 -10.76
CA LEU A 135 -10.08 -0.50 -10.10
C LEU A 135 -9.67 -1.02 -8.70
N ILE A 136 -8.38 -1.12 -8.45
CA ILE A 136 -7.83 -1.51 -7.15
C ILE A 136 -7.15 -0.34 -6.48
N LEU A 137 -7.32 -0.21 -5.17
CA LEU A 137 -6.82 0.91 -4.39
C LEU A 137 -6.13 0.45 -3.12
N GLY A 138 -5.09 1.19 -2.72
CA GLY A 138 -4.63 1.24 -1.34
C GLY A 138 -4.85 2.67 -0.86
N ALA A 139 -5.60 2.86 0.23
CA ALA A 139 -5.94 4.20 0.72
C ALA A 139 -6.00 4.21 2.25
N GLU A 140 -5.32 5.18 2.88
CA GLU A 140 -5.19 5.23 4.34
C GLU A 140 -5.17 6.65 4.89
N LYS A 141 -5.91 6.87 5.98
CA LYS A 141 -5.80 8.02 6.88
C LYS A 141 -5.23 7.54 8.22
N LEU A 142 -3.95 7.14 8.23
CA LEU A 142 -3.30 6.58 9.41
C LEU A 142 -3.15 7.61 10.53
N SER A 143 -3.07 8.90 10.19
CA SER A 143 -2.99 9.99 11.16
C SER A 143 -4.12 9.98 12.19
N ALA A 144 -5.29 9.43 11.84
CA ALA A 144 -6.42 9.26 12.74
C ALA A 144 -6.21 8.15 13.78
N PHE A 145 -5.26 7.23 13.54
CA PHE A 145 -4.99 6.07 14.37
C PHE A 145 -3.57 6.08 14.97
N VAL A 146 -2.86 7.19 14.87
CA VAL A 146 -1.53 7.39 15.48
C VAL A 146 -1.68 7.89 16.90
N ASN A 147 -0.93 7.29 17.84
CA ASN A 147 -0.71 7.89 19.16
C ASN A 147 0.40 8.96 19.06
N TRP A 148 0.02 10.21 18.96
CA TRP A 148 0.94 11.34 18.79
C TRP A 148 1.86 11.57 19.98
N ASN A 149 1.64 10.88 21.12
CA ASN A 149 2.52 10.90 22.29
C ASN A 149 3.52 9.74 22.32
N ASP A 150 3.45 8.82 21.34
CA ASP A 150 4.36 7.68 21.24
C ASP A 150 5.31 7.85 20.06
N ARG A 151 6.54 8.29 20.33
CA ARG A 151 7.57 8.48 19.31
C ARG A 151 7.96 7.20 18.57
N SER A 152 7.65 6.01 19.10
CA SER A 152 7.98 4.76 18.43
C SER A 152 7.12 4.51 17.20
N THR A 153 5.94 5.13 17.13
CA THR A 153 4.97 4.98 16.05
C THR A 153 4.65 6.29 15.32
N CYS A 154 4.51 7.43 16.02
CA CYS A 154 4.06 8.69 15.42
C CYS A 154 5.02 9.24 14.34
N VAL A 155 6.30 8.87 14.42
CA VAL A 155 7.31 9.31 13.43
C VAL A 155 7.28 8.54 12.12
N LEU A 156 6.47 7.47 12.02
CA LEU A 156 6.50 6.56 10.87
C LEU A 156 5.43 6.84 9.83
N PHE A 157 4.20 7.09 10.27
CA PHE A 157 3.02 6.97 9.43
C PHE A 157 2.61 8.29 8.78
N GLY A 158 2.09 8.20 7.55
CA GLY A 158 1.48 9.27 6.79
C GLY A 158 0.21 8.80 6.08
N ASP A 159 -0.53 9.76 5.51
CA ASP A 159 -1.78 9.55 4.82
C ASP A 159 -1.58 9.61 3.29
N GLY A 160 -2.43 8.91 2.54
CA GLY A 160 -2.43 8.94 1.09
C GLY A 160 -3.22 7.82 0.46
N ALA A 161 -3.33 7.86 -0.85
CA ALA A 161 -3.97 6.84 -1.66
C ALA A 161 -3.21 6.60 -2.96
N GLY A 162 -3.22 5.34 -3.41
CA GLY A 162 -2.77 4.97 -4.73
C GLY A 162 -3.75 4.00 -5.38
N ALA A 163 -3.86 4.07 -6.69
CA ALA A 163 -4.81 3.31 -7.48
C ALA A 163 -4.14 2.67 -8.70
N ALA A 164 -4.70 1.54 -9.15
CA ALA A 164 -4.37 0.97 -10.44
C ALA A 164 -5.64 0.41 -11.11
N VAL A 165 -5.73 0.60 -12.43
CA VAL A 165 -6.74 -0.01 -13.27
C VAL A 165 -6.16 -1.27 -13.89
N LEU A 166 -6.84 -2.40 -13.66
CA LEU A 166 -6.51 -3.69 -14.25
C LEU A 166 -7.55 -4.06 -15.30
N LYS A 167 -7.11 -4.59 -16.43
CA LYS A 167 -8.02 -5.17 -17.43
C LYS A 167 -7.43 -6.46 -18.03
N ARG A 168 -8.26 -7.20 -18.75
CA ARG A 168 -7.77 -8.28 -19.59
C ARG A 168 -6.74 -7.71 -20.58
N ALA A 169 -5.53 -8.29 -20.59
CA ALA A 169 -4.47 -7.84 -21.48
C ALA A 169 -4.73 -8.27 -22.92
N GLU A 170 -4.46 -7.37 -23.86
CA GLU A 170 -4.40 -7.63 -25.29
C GLU A 170 -2.97 -8.04 -25.71
N LYS A 171 -2.83 -8.51 -26.93
CA LYS A 171 -1.51 -8.92 -27.44
C LYS A 171 -0.56 -7.72 -27.54
N GLY A 172 0.54 -7.79 -26.80
CA GLY A 172 1.55 -6.73 -26.76
C GLY A 172 1.41 -5.75 -25.61
N GLU A 173 0.33 -5.83 -24.84
CA GLU A 173 0.20 -5.12 -23.55
C GLU A 173 1.03 -5.78 -22.43
N GLY A 174 1.18 -5.05 -21.33
CA GLY A 174 1.80 -5.58 -20.11
C GLY A 174 1.05 -6.77 -19.50
N GLU A 175 1.65 -7.43 -18.53
CA GLU A 175 1.05 -8.57 -17.85
C GLU A 175 1.50 -8.69 -16.41
N ILE A 176 0.58 -8.95 -15.50
CA ILE A 176 0.92 -9.42 -14.14
C ILE A 176 1.30 -10.89 -14.27
N LEU A 177 2.59 -11.20 -14.28
CA LEU A 177 3.13 -12.53 -14.53
C LEU A 177 2.82 -13.49 -13.38
N ALA A 178 3.26 -13.14 -12.18
CA ALA A 178 3.05 -13.92 -10.98
C ALA A 178 2.66 -13.04 -9.80
N THR A 179 1.94 -13.63 -8.84
CA THR A 179 1.59 -12.99 -7.56
C THR A 179 1.72 -13.99 -6.43
N ASP A 180 2.24 -13.54 -5.29
CA ASP A 180 2.32 -14.31 -4.05
C ASP A 180 1.62 -13.57 -2.92
N ILE A 181 0.94 -14.28 -2.03
CA ILE A 181 0.37 -13.75 -0.78
C ILE A 181 0.49 -14.80 0.31
N GLY A 182 0.63 -14.36 1.56
CA GLY A 182 0.66 -15.26 2.70
C GLY A 182 0.39 -14.53 4.01
N THR A 183 0.04 -15.31 5.03
CA THR A 183 -0.37 -14.81 6.35
C THR A 183 0.20 -15.70 7.45
N ASP A 184 0.61 -15.09 8.57
CA ASP A 184 0.99 -15.76 9.82
C ASP A 184 0.17 -15.18 10.98
N GLY A 185 -0.95 -15.81 11.30
CA GLY A 185 -1.87 -15.38 12.37
C GLY A 185 -1.34 -15.61 13.78
N ALA A 186 -0.21 -16.31 13.96
CA ALA A 186 0.39 -16.48 15.29
C ALA A 186 1.05 -15.17 15.82
N GLN A 187 1.26 -14.19 14.98
CA GLN A 187 2.00 -12.97 15.27
C GLN A 187 1.13 -11.71 15.32
N THR A 188 -0.18 -11.84 15.52
CA THR A 188 -1.15 -10.72 15.51
C THR A 188 -0.82 -9.62 16.52
N HIS A 189 -0.13 -9.96 17.61
CA HIS A 189 0.25 -9.03 18.69
C HIS A 189 1.41 -8.09 18.34
N LEU A 190 2.17 -8.38 17.26
CA LEU A 190 3.38 -7.62 16.91
C LEU A 190 3.08 -6.25 16.29
N LEU A 191 1.95 -6.14 15.58
CA LEU A 191 1.50 -4.90 14.94
C LEU A 191 -0.03 -4.97 14.82
N ASN A 192 -0.73 -4.12 15.58
CA ASN A 192 -2.19 -4.11 15.61
C ASN A 192 -2.76 -2.76 16.08
N ILE A 193 -4.08 -2.63 16.05
CA ILE A 193 -4.86 -1.63 16.78
C ILE A 193 -5.72 -2.43 17.77
N PRO A 194 -5.39 -2.43 19.09
CA PRO A 194 -6.00 -3.34 20.04
C PRO A 194 -7.50 -3.13 20.29
N GLY A 195 -7.97 -1.88 20.19
CA GLY A 195 -9.36 -1.51 20.48
C GLY A 195 -10.15 -1.06 19.26
N GLY A 196 -11.45 -0.97 19.42
CA GLY A 196 -12.41 -0.57 18.37
C GLY A 196 -13.05 -1.75 17.62
N GLY A 197 -12.53 -2.97 17.81
CA GLY A 197 -13.14 -4.20 17.28
C GLY A 197 -14.04 -4.90 18.28
N SER A 198 -14.61 -6.04 17.88
CA SER A 198 -15.52 -6.85 18.72
C SER A 198 -14.87 -7.44 19.97
N ALA A 199 -13.56 -7.67 19.94
CA ALA A 199 -12.82 -8.18 21.10
C ALA A 199 -12.58 -7.12 22.17
N CYS A 200 -12.50 -5.85 21.78
CA CYS A 200 -12.32 -4.72 22.67
C CYS A 200 -13.08 -3.49 22.14
N PRO A 201 -14.41 -3.46 22.28
CA PRO A 201 -15.19 -2.27 21.92
C PRO A 201 -14.75 -1.07 22.74
N ILE A 202 -14.71 0.11 22.14
CA ILE A 202 -14.40 1.35 22.89
C ILE A 202 -15.63 1.77 23.68
N THR A 203 -15.45 1.93 25.00
CA THR A 203 -16.45 2.42 25.95
C THR A 203 -15.90 3.63 26.69
N ILE A 204 -16.74 4.29 27.51
CA ILE A 204 -16.28 5.43 28.33
C ILE A 204 -15.20 4.99 29.32
N GLU A 205 -15.28 3.76 29.86
CA GLU A 205 -14.36 3.22 30.85
C GLU A 205 -13.00 2.84 30.24
N ASN A 206 -12.94 2.53 28.94
CA ASN A 206 -11.72 2.10 28.26
C ASN A 206 -11.31 3.01 27.10
N ALA A 207 -11.87 4.23 27.03
CA ALA A 207 -11.58 5.21 25.98
C ALA A 207 -10.13 5.73 26.00
N ASP A 208 -9.18 4.92 26.43
CA ASP A 208 -7.75 5.20 26.36
C ASP A 208 -7.33 5.22 24.88
N ARG A 209 -6.80 6.37 24.43
CA ARG A 209 -6.33 6.56 23.05
C ARG A 209 -5.32 5.49 22.61
N ARG A 210 -4.59 4.87 23.56
CA ARG A 210 -3.65 3.79 23.25
C ARG A 210 -4.33 2.53 22.71
N LEU A 211 -5.57 2.23 23.12
CA LEU A 211 -6.32 1.07 22.64
C LEU A 211 -6.84 1.27 21.20
N ALA A 212 -7.16 2.51 20.82
CA ALA A 212 -7.66 2.86 19.50
C ALA A 212 -6.55 3.30 18.53
N THR A 213 -5.28 3.09 18.88
CA THR A 213 -4.13 3.52 18.07
C THR A 213 -3.21 2.36 17.72
N LEU A 214 -2.39 2.57 16.69
CA LEU A 214 -1.39 1.62 16.23
C LEU A 214 -0.37 1.31 17.35
N ALA A 215 -0.20 0.02 17.62
CA ALA A 215 0.80 -0.52 18.54
C ALA A 215 1.75 -1.45 17.78
N MET A 216 3.07 -1.36 18.04
CA MET A 216 4.07 -2.11 17.28
C MET A 216 5.25 -2.55 18.15
N ILE A 217 5.65 -3.82 17.99
CA ILE A 217 6.92 -4.36 18.51
C ILE A 217 7.95 -4.35 17.36
N GLY A 218 8.54 -3.18 17.11
CA GLY A 218 9.30 -2.90 15.88
C GLY A 218 10.45 -3.86 15.57
N GLN A 219 11.13 -4.38 16.62
CA GLN A 219 12.27 -5.28 16.45
C GLN A 219 11.87 -6.63 15.84
N ASP A 220 10.74 -7.18 16.28
CA ASP A 220 10.25 -8.46 15.79
C ASP A 220 9.55 -8.31 14.42
N VAL A 221 8.80 -7.21 14.25
CA VAL A 221 8.25 -6.82 12.93
C VAL A 221 9.37 -6.74 11.89
N PHE A 222 10.52 -6.11 12.20
CA PHE A 222 11.67 -6.01 11.29
C PHE A 222 12.17 -7.38 10.83
N LYS A 223 12.39 -8.33 11.77
CA LYS A 223 12.91 -9.67 11.46
C LYS A 223 11.98 -10.44 10.51
N HIS A 224 10.68 -10.39 10.81
CA HIS A 224 9.67 -11.06 9.98
C HIS A 224 9.55 -10.39 8.61
N ALA A 225 9.53 -9.06 8.54
CA ALA A 225 9.44 -8.31 7.30
C ALA A 225 10.56 -8.68 6.34
N VAL A 226 11.82 -8.62 6.79
CA VAL A 226 12.99 -8.93 5.95
C VAL A 226 12.93 -10.36 5.39
N THR A 227 12.55 -11.33 6.22
CA THR A 227 12.48 -12.73 5.79
C THR A 227 11.33 -12.96 4.81
N ARG A 228 10.11 -12.56 5.17
CA ARG A 228 8.92 -12.81 4.37
C ARG A 228 8.91 -12.05 3.04
N MET A 229 9.36 -10.79 3.04
CA MET A 229 9.46 -10.00 1.80
C MET A 229 10.49 -10.61 0.83
N ARG A 230 11.67 -11.02 1.33
CA ARG A 230 12.67 -11.72 0.50
C ARG A 230 12.08 -12.99 -0.12
N ASP A 231 11.49 -13.84 0.69
CA ASP A 231 10.97 -15.15 0.25
C ASP A 231 9.83 -14.98 -0.76
N SER A 232 8.93 -14.03 -0.52
CA SER A 232 7.81 -13.72 -1.41
C SER A 232 8.30 -13.11 -2.74
N ALA A 233 9.26 -12.18 -2.71
CA ALA A 233 9.83 -11.61 -3.94
C ALA A 233 10.55 -12.67 -4.78
N ASN A 234 11.39 -13.50 -4.17
CA ASN A 234 12.06 -14.60 -4.87
C ASN A 234 11.05 -15.58 -5.49
N SER A 235 9.98 -15.90 -4.76
CA SER A 235 8.90 -16.77 -5.27
C SER A 235 8.26 -16.25 -6.56
N VAL A 236 7.97 -14.95 -6.65
CA VAL A 236 7.35 -14.41 -7.88
C VAL A 236 8.37 -14.26 -9.01
N ILE A 237 9.62 -13.94 -8.74
CA ILE A 237 10.71 -13.90 -9.74
C ILE A 237 10.86 -15.29 -10.35
N GLU A 238 11.06 -16.32 -9.54
CA GLU A 238 11.21 -17.72 -10.01
C GLU A 238 9.97 -18.20 -10.81
N ARG A 239 8.77 -17.98 -10.29
CA ARG A 239 7.51 -18.40 -10.94
C ARG A 239 7.19 -17.64 -12.22
N SER A 240 7.83 -16.49 -12.43
CA SER A 240 7.76 -15.73 -13.69
C SER A 240 8.80 -16.15 -14.71
N GLY A 241 9.71 -17.06 -14.34
CA GLY A 241 10.84 -17.46 -15.19
C GLY A 241 11.91 -16.38 -15.33
N LEU A 242 11.90 -15.38 -14.44
CA LEU A 242 12.85 -14.26 -14.44
C LEU A 242 14.04 -14.55 -13.52
N GLN A 243 15.14 -13.83 -13.77
CA GLN A 243 16.30 -13.75 -12.89
C GLN A 243 16.40 -12.34 -12.27
N PRO A 244 17.13 -12.11 -11.18
CA PRO A 244 17.29 -10.78 -10.61
C PRO A 244 17.78 -9.72 -11.62
N ASP A 245 18.63 -10.11 -12.57
CA ASP A 245 19.15 -9.23 -13.63
C ASP A 245 18.07 -8.77 -14.62
N ASP A 246 16.98 -9.53 -14.79
CA ASP A 246 15.86 -9.17 -15.65
C ASP A 246 14.97 -8.11 -15.03
N ILE A 247 15.11 -7.84 -13.72
CA ILE A 247 14.26 -6.90 -13.00
C ILE A 247 14.77 -5.49 -13.21
N LYS A 248 13.99 -4.68 -13.92
CA LYS A 248 14.26 -3.26 -14.14
C LYS A 248 14.14 -2.44 -12.87
N LEU A 249 13.08 -2.72 -12.06
CA LEU A 249 12.83 -1.98 -10.83
C LEU A 249 12.16 -2.86 -9.77
N LEU A 250 12.70 -2.82 -8.56
CA LEU A 250 12.07 -3.33 -7.34
C LEU A 250 11.34 -2.18 -6.64
N ILE A 251 10.06 -2.36 -6.34
CA ILE A 251 9.22 -1.41 -5.60
C ILE A 251 8.79 -2.07 -4.27
N PRO A 252 9.60 -1.94 -3.22
CA PRO A 252 9.26 -2.48 -1.90
C PRO A 252 8.25 -1.59 -1.19
N HIS A 253 7.55 -2.14 -0.22
CA HIS A 253 6.76 -1.37 0.73
C HIS A 253 7.62 -0.30 1.42
N GLN A 254 7.12 0.93 1.45
CA GLN A 254 7.80 2.13 1.91
C GLN A 254 7.62 2.34 3.42
N ALA A 255 8.05 1.40 4.25
CA ALA A 255 7.90 1.48 5.69
C ALA A 255 9.12 2.02 6.44
N ASN A 256 10.31 1.57 6.05
CA ASN A 256 11.55 1.86 6.72
C ASN A 256 12.74 1.56 5.78
N LEU A 257 13.65 2.51 5.63
CA LEU A 257 14.81 2.38 4.73
C LEU A 257 15.69 1.17 5.08
N ARG A 258 15.88 0.88 6.36
CA ARG A 258 16.67 -0.27 6.82
C ARG A 258 16.07 -1.61 6.39
N ILE A 259 14.74 -1.71 6.34
CA ILE A 259 14.06 -2.92 5.82
C ILE A 259 14.32 -3.01 4.33
N ILE A 260 14.14 -1.92 3.59
CA ILE A 260 14.39 -1.85 2.14
C ILE A 260 15.82 -2.29 1.81
N GLU A 261 16.82 -1.71 2.46
CA GLU A 261 18.23 -2.08 2.27
C GLU A 261 18.51 -3.56 2.60
N ALA A 262 17.89 -4.06 3.68
CA ALA A 262 18.09 -5.44 4.10
C ALA A 262 17.49 -6.47 3.13
N ILE A 263 16.33 -6.18 2.51
CA ILE A 263 15.74 -7.06 1.50
C ILE A 263 16.45 -6.95 0.16
N THR A 264 16.83 -5.74 -0.27
CA THR A 264 17.55 -5.48 -1.52
C THR A 264 18.82 -6.32 -1.61
N LYS A 265 19.64 -6.30 -0.55
CA LYS A 265 20.86 -7.12 -0.45
C LYS A 265 20.61 -8.63 -0.50
N ARG A 266 19.41 -9.11 -0.08
CA ARG A 266 19.07 -10.54 -0.05
C ARG A 266 18.38 -11.04 -1.31
N ILE A 267 17.81 -10.15 -2.13
CA ILE A 267 17.22 -10.48 -3.43
C ILE A 267 18.26 -10.35 -4.54
N ASP A 268 19.43 -9.75 -4.24
CA ASP A 268 20.53 -9.50 -5.19
C ASP A 268 20.12 -8.55 -6.33
N ILE A 269 19.39 -7.49 -5.98
CA ILE A 269 19.03 -6.41 -6.91
C ILE A 269 19.87 -5.18 -6.55
N PRO A 270 20.58 -4.52 -7.50
CA PRO A 270 21.33 -3.30 -7.27
C PRO A 270 20.49 -2.15 -6.71
N GLU A 271 21.05 -1.33 -5.82
CA GLU A 271 20.33 -0.24 -5.13
C GLU A 271 19.73 0.77 -6.12
N GLU A 272 20.38 1.05 -7.25
CA GLU A 272 19.89 1.93 -8.30
C GLU A 272 18.62 1.40 -9.01
N ARG A 273 18.35 0.12 -8.88
CA ARG A 273 17.10 -0.55 -9.35
C ARG A 273 16.06 -0.69 -8.25
N VAL A 274 16.19 0.02 -7.14
CA VAL A 274 15.19 0.05 -6.06
C VAL A 274 14.53 1.42 -6.02
N PHE A 275 13.21 1.45 -5.96
CA PHE A 275 12.46 2.70 -5.83
C PHE A 275 12.21 3.02 -4.37
N VAL A 276 12.56 4.24 -3.95
CA VAL A 276 12.40 4.72 -2.58
C VAL A 276 11.81 6.12 -2.59
N ASN A 277 10.64 6.30 -1.96
CA ASN A 277 10.00 7.60 -1.76
C ASN A 277 9.53 7.83 -0.31
N LEU A 278 9.81 6.89 0.60
CA LEU A 278 9.39 6.98 2.00
C LEU A 278 9.90 8.24 2.73
N HIS A 279 10.98 8.84 2.26
CA HIS A 279 11.54 10.07 2.83
C HIS A 279 10.60 11.27 2.69
N LYS A 280 9.67 11.24 1.70
CA LYS A 280 8.68 12.28 1.42
C LYS A 280 7.31 12.01 2.06
N TYR A 281 6.96 10.73 2.28
CA TYR A 281 5.58 10.37 2.60
C TYR A 281 5.44 9.53 3.86
N GLY A 282 6.55 9.03 4.41
CA GLY A 282 6.52 8.06 5.48
C GLY A 282 5.88 6.74 5.03
N ASN A 283 5.37 5.99 6.00
CA ASN A 283 4.65 4.76 5.77
C ASN A 283 3.16 5.04 5.60
N THR A 284 2.64 4.93 4.40
CA THR A 284 1.21 5.08 4.05
C THR A 284 0.49 3.72 3.96
N SER A 285 0.98 2.68 4.65
CA SER A 285 0.39 1.33 4.73
C SER A 285 0.02 0.75 3.35
N ALA A 286 -1.26 0.40 3.11
CA ALA A 286 -1.71 -0.20 1.84
C ALA A 286 -1.47 0.71 0.63
N ALA A 287 -1.46 2.03 0.81
CA ALA A 287 -1.23 2.99 -0.28
C ALA A 287 0.25 3.03 -0.73
N ALA A 288 1.19 2.63 0.12
CA ALA A 288 2.62 2.87 -0.10
C ALA A 288 3.17 2.27 -1.40
N CYS A 289 2.85 1.00 -1.70
CA CYS A 289 3.29 0.38 -2.95
C CYS A 289 2.60 0.98 -4.18
N ALA A 290 1.32 1.35 -4.06
CA ALA A 290 0.56 1.94 -5.16
C ALA A 290 1.05 3.35 -5.51
N ILE A 291 1.33 4.19 -4.51
CA ILE A 291 1.93 5.53 -4.67
C ILE A 291 3.33 5.39 -5.29
N ALA A 292 4.14 4.46 -4.79
CA ALA A 292 5.48 4.24 -5.31
C ALA A 292 5.46 3.74 -6.76
N LEU A 293 4.50 2.89 -7.13
CA LEU A 293 4.30 2.42 -8.51
C LEU A 293 3.97 3.58 -9.45
N ASP A 294 2.99 4.42 -9.09
CA ASP A 294 2.58 5.58 -9.89
C ASP A 294 3.72 6.61 -10.02
N GLU A 295 4.38 6.96 -8.92
CA GLU A 295 5.48 7.93 -8.93
C GLU A 295 6.68 7.41 -9.76
N ALA A 296 7.03 6.13 -9.64
CA ALA A 296 8.10 5.52 -10.42
C ALA A 296 7.80 5.50 -11.92
N HIS A 297 6.55 5.19 -12.28
CA HIS A 297 6.10 5.20 -13.67
C HIS A 297 6.13 6.62 -14.27
N ARG A 298 5.55 7.60 -13.57
CA ARG A 298 5.57 9.01 -14.01
C ARG A 298 7.00 9.59 -14.10
N ALA A 299 7.91 9.10 -13.26
CA ALA A 299 9.33 9.48 -13.32
C ALA A 299 10.12 8.75 -14.42
N GLY A 300 9.47 7.92 -15.26
CA GLY A 300 10.12 7.18 -16.35
C GLY A 300 11.14 6.14 -15.88
N ARG A 301 10.99 5.60 -14.64
CA ARG A 301 11.93 4.61 -14.09
C ARG A 301 11.80 3.25 -14.78
N PHE A 302 10.68 3.00 -15.42
CA PHE A 302 10.39 1.83 -16.25
C PHE A 302 9.34 2.18 -17.32
N GLY A 303 9.25 1.35 -18.36
CA GLY A 303 8.33 1.53 -19.48
C GLY A 303 7.92 0.20 -20.13
N PRO A 304 7.25 0.24 -21.31
CA PRO A 304 6.74 -0.94 -21.97
C PRO A 304 7.79 -2.04 -22.17
N GLY A 305 7.47 -3.26 -21.73
CA GLY A 305 8.32 -4.43 -21.81
C GLY A 305 9.26 -4.63 -20.61
N ASP A 306 9.44 -3.63 -19.74
CA ASP A 306 10.26 -3.76 -18.54
C ASP A 306 9.59 -4.66 -17.49
N HIS A 307 10.39 -5.42 -16.75
CA HIS A 307 9.92 -6.22 -15.63
C HIS A 307 10.10 -5.47 -14.32
N ILE A 308 9.04 -5.38 -13.54
CA ILE A 308 9.07 -4.79 -12.20
C ILE A 308 8.58 -5.80 -11.16
N VAL A 309 9.10 -5.70 -9.96
CA VAL A 309 8.67 -6.51 -8.82
C VAL A 309 8.19 -5.58 -7.71
N LEU A 310 6.97 -5.81 -7.23
CA LEU A 310 6.43 -5.16 -6.04
C LEU A 310 6.44 -6.17 -4.89
N VAL A 311 6.77 -5.71 -3.68
CA VAL A 311 6.76 -6.57 -2.49
C VAL A 311 6.36 -5.78 -1.25
N ALA A 312 5.47 -6.35 -0.44
CA ALA A 312 4.96 -5.74 0.78
C ALA A 312 4.89 -6.72 1.95
N PHE A 313 4.86 -6.14 3.15
CA PHE A 313 4.67 -6.84 4.41
C PHE A 313 3.88 -5.94 5.36
N GLY A 314 2.99 -6.52 6.17
CA GLY A 314 2.14 -5.76 7.08
C GLY A 314 1.65 -6.56 8.27
N ALA A 315 0.78 -5.88 9.04
CA ALA A 315 0.10 -6.51 10.18
C ALA A 315 -0.66 -7.77 9.79
N GLY A 316 -0.74 -8.70 10.75
CA GLY A 316 -1.42 -9.96 10.58
C GLY A 316 -0.63 -11.15 11.13
N LEU A 317 0.62 -11.46 10.85
CA LEU A 317 1.39 -10.78 9.80
C LEU A 317 0.92 -11.17 8.41
N THR A 318 1.05 -10.28 7.46
CA THR A 318 0.74 -10.53 6.05
C THR A 318 1.93 -10.19 5.16
N TRP A 319 2.08 -10.86 4.01
CA TRP A 319 3.04 -10.51 2.99
C TRP A 319 2.46 -10.73 1.59
N ALA A 320 2.98 -9.99 0.64
CA ALA A 320 2.58 -10.13 -0.76
C ALA A 320 3.66 -9.66 -1.71
N SER A 321 3.66 -10.22 -2.91
CA SER A 321 4.48 -9.75 -4.02
C SER A 321 3.80 -9.96 -5.37
N ALA A 322 4.25 -9.19 -6.36
CA ALA A 322 3.83 -9.32 -7.74
C ALA A 322 5.03 -9.07 -8.68
N ALA A 323 5.18 -9.92 -9.69
CA ALA A 323 6.06 -9.67 -10.83
C ALA A 323 5.19 -9.25 -12.02
N VAL A 324 5.54 -8.13 -12.63
CA VAL A 324 4.77 -7.49 -13.69
C VAL A 324 5.70 -7.18 -14.86
N ARG A 325 5.30 -7.56 -16.06
CA ARG A 325 5.82 -6.98 -17.29
C ARG A 325 4.93 -5.78 -17.64
N TRP A 326 5.55 -4.63 -17.74
CA TRP A 326 4.84 -3.36 -17.98
C TRP A 326 4.45 -3.16 -19.44
#